data_4690cc1a2e73311f4f7a9b78a90c8bd5
#
_entry.id   4690cc1a2e73311f4f7a9b78a90c8bd5
#
_cell.length_a   1.000
_cell.length_b   1.000
_cell.length_c   1.000
_cell.angle_alpha   90.00
_cell.angle_beta   90.00
_cell.angle_gamma   90.00
#
_symmetry.space_group_name_H-M   'P 1'
#
loop_
_entity.id
_entity.type
_entity.pdbx_description
1 polymer ?
#
loop_
_entity_poly.entity_id
_entity_poly.type
_entity_poly.pdbx_seq_one_letter_code
_entity_poly.pdbx_strand_id
1 'polypeptide(L)'
;MTRVLTGVLVLSLSESDFNRLADDALEEISLAVETKLDDQVEVELQEGVLTVDMADGGRYHINKHAPNQQIWLSSPKSGAWHFACSAPGAPWVSTRDADTSLGELLRDEIGAATGVYLELTL
;
A
#
# COMPACT_ATOMS: atom_id res chain seq x y z
N MET A 1 13.51 -7.50 -13.16
CA MET A 1 14.36 -7.52 -14.36
C MET A 1 15.45 -6.46 -14.23
N THR A 2 16.64 -6.77 -14.70
CA THR A 2 17.77 -5.85 -14.66
C THR A 2 18.09 -5.35 -16.04
N ARG A 3 18.25 -4.02 -16.17
CA ARG A 3 18.67 -3.38 -17.43
C ARG A 3 19.78 -2.37 -17.16
N VAL A 4 20.63 -2.15 -18.14
CA VAL A 4 21.66 -1.12 -18.08
C VAL A 4 21.29 -0.02 -19.07
N LEU A 5 21.11 1.21 -18.55
CA LEU A 5 20.83 2.39 -19.34
C LEU A 5 21.89 3.43 -19.04
N THR A 6 22.60 3.89 -20.09
CA THR A 6 23.65 4.92 -19.94
C THR A 6 24.65 4.61 -18.82
N GLY A 7 25.04 3.32 -18.68
CA GLY A 7 25.96 2.89 -17.65
C GLY A 7 25.39 2.76 -16.25
N VAL A 8 24.10 3.04 -16.09
CA VAL A 8 23.40 2.93 -14.81
C VAL A 8 22.61 1.63 -14.79
N LEU A 9 22.74 0.87 -13.69
CA LEU A 9 21.97 -0.34 -13.48
C LEU A 9 20.58 0.04 -12.98
N VAL A 10 19.55 -0.32 -13.73
CA VAL A 10 18.16 -0.09 -13.37
C VAL A 10 17.53 -1.43 -13.01
N LEU A 11 16.99 -1.52 -11.79
CA LEU A 11 16.28 -2.68 -11.31
C LEU A 11 14.78 -2.40 -11.37
N SER A 12 14.03 -3.31 -11.96
CA SER A 12 12.58 -3.27 -11.97
C SER A 12 12.04 -4.68 -11.75
N LEU A 13 10.86 -4.76 -11.17
CA LEU A 13 10.18 -6.04 -10.97
C LEU A 13 9.68 -6.56 -12.31
N SER A 14 9.63 -7.89 -12.47
CA SER A 14 8.86 -8.46 -13.56
C SER A 14 7.38 -8.15 -13.36
N GLU A 15 6.61 -8.20 -14.43
CA GLU A 15 5.17 -7.97 -14.35
C GLU A 15 4.50 -8.95 -13.38
N SER A 16 4.88 -10.23 -13.43
CA SER A 16 4.29 -11.23 -12.53
C SER A 16 4.72 -11.03 -11.08
N ASP A 17 5.96 -10.65 -10.83
CA ASP A 17 6.43 -10.36 -9.47
C ASP A 17 5.73 -9.13 -8.90
N PHE A 18 5.60 -8.07 -9.69
CA PHE A 18 4.86 -6.89 -9.25
C PHE A 18 3.42 -7.24 -8.89
N ASN A 19 2.72 -7.97 -9.77
CA ASN A 19 1.33 -8.33 -9.52
C ASN A 19 1.18 -9.13 -8.24
N ARG A 20 2.05 -10.12 -8.02
CA ARG A 20 2.03 -10.94 -6.81
C ARG A 20 2.30 -10.12 -5.56
N LEU A 21 3.35 -9.29 -5.58
CA LEU A 21 3.72 -8.47 -4.42
C LEU A 21 2.65 -7.43 -4.09
N ALA A 22 2.06 -6.81 -5.09
CA ALA A 22 1.00 -5.83 -4.88
C ALA A 22 -0.28 -6.49 -4.35
N ASP A 23 -0.67 -7.63 -4.92
CA ASP A 23 -1.85 -8.36 -4.43
C ASP A 23 -1.64 -8.84 -2.99
N ASP A 24 -0.45 -9.34 -2.66
CA ASP A 24 -0.12 -9.76 -1.29
C ASP A 24 -0.19 -8.57 -0.32
N ALA A 25 0.30 -7.40 -0.75
CA ALA A 25 0.24 -6.21 0.09
C ALA A 25 -1.21 -5.78 0.38
N LEU A 26 -2.06 -5.76 -0.65
CA LEU A 26 -3.47 -5.42 -0.46
C LEU A 26 -4.20 -6.43 0.42
N GLU A 27 -3.91 -7.72 0.27
CA GLU A 27 -4.47 -8.76 1.12
C GLU A 27 -4.02 -8.61 2.58
N GLU A 28 -2.75 -8.31 2.80
CA GLU A 28 -2.22 -8.10 4.15
C GLU A 28 -2.92 -6.93 4.84
N ILE A 29 -3.08 -5.80 4.13
CA ILE A 29 -3.78 -4.64 4.68
C ILE A 29 -5.23 -4.98 4.99
N SER A 30 -5.92 -5.60 4.04
CA SER A 30 -7.32 -6.00 4.19
C SER A 30 -7.52 -6.88 5.43
N LEU A 31 -6.69 -7.90 5.58
CA LEU A 31 -6.77 -8.84 6.69
C LEU A 31 -6.47 -8.14 8.02
N ALA A 32 -5.44 -7.30 8.08
CA ALA A 32 -5.07 -6.59 9.30
C ALA A 32 -6.18 -5.64 9.76
N VAL A 33 -6.76 -4.89 8.82
CA VAL A 33 -7.84 -3.96 9.13
C VAL A 33 -9.08 -4.69 9.60
N GLU A 34 -9.49 -5.74 8.89
CA GLU A 34 -10.66 -6.53 9.29
C GLU A 34 -10.47 -7.17 10.66
N THR A 35 -9.29 -7.73 10.92
CA THR A 35 -9.01 -8.43 12.17
C THR A 35 -8.95 -7.49 13.37
N LYS A 36 -8.30 -6.33 13.20
CA LYS A 36 -8.02 -5.42 14.31
C LYS A 36 -9.13 -4.40 14.56
N LEU A 37 -9.83 -3.98 13.51
CA LEU A 37 -10.86 -2.94 13.62
C LEU A 37 -12.28 -3.48 13.55
N ASP A 38 -12.47 -4.69 13.02
CA ASP A 38 -13.71 -5.44 12.99
C ASP A 38 -14.90 -4.56 12.55
N ASP A 39 -15.88 -4.34 13.43
CA ASP A 39 -17.09 -3.59 13.10
C ASP A 39 -16.90 -2.07 13.04
N GLN A 40 -15.68 -1.55 13.31
CA GLN A 40 -15.37 -0.13 13.18
C GLN A 40 -15.11 0.28 11.73
N VAL A 41 -15.00 -0.67 10.80
CA VAL A 41 -14.70 -0.43 9.40
C VAL A 41 -15.53 -1.32 8.51
N GLU A 42 -15.69 -0.90 7.26
CA GLU A 42 -16.15 -1.76 6.17
C GLU A 42 -15.04 -1.88 5.14
N VAL A 43 -14.68 -3.11 4.79
CA VAL A 43 -13.56 -3.41 3.91
C VAL A 43 -14.04 -4.17 2.70
N GLU A 44 -13.60 -3.73 1.52
CA GLU A 44 -13.85 -4.45 0.28
C GLU A 44 -12.55 -4.53 -0.51
N LEU A 45 -12.16 -5.73 -0.88
CA LEU A 45 -11.01 -5.98 -1.75
C LEU A 45 -11.49 -6.73 -2.98
N GLN A 46 -11.36 -6.10 -4.15
CA GLN A 46 -11.82 -6.68 -5.40
C GLN A 46 -10.93 -6.22 -6.56
N GLU A 47 -10.36 -7.18 -7.28
CA GLU A 47 -9.61 -6.93 -8.51
C GLU A 47 -8.52 -5.85 -8.39
N GLY A 48 -7.69 -5.96 -7.33
CA GLY A 48 -6.59 -5.03 -7.12
C GLY A 48 -7.00 -3.67 -6.57
N VAL A 49 -8.23 -3.55 -6.06
CA VAL A 49 -8.73 -2.32 -5.43
C VAL A 49 -9.22 -2.64 -4.03
N LEU A 50 -8.63 -1.98 -3.05
CA LEU A 50 -9.01 -2.10 -1.65
C LEU A 50 -9.64 -0.78 -1.20
N THR A 51 -10.83 -0.86 -0.65
CA THR A 51 -11.47 0.28 0.01
C THR A 51 -11.69 -0.03 1.48
N VAL A 52 -11.41 0.95 2.33
CA VAL A 52 -11.64 0.85 3.76
C VAL A 52 -12.47 2.06 4.18
N ASP A 53 -13.72 1.81 4.56
CA ASP A 53 -14.62 2.84 5.06
C ASP A 53 -14.51 2.90 6.57
N MET A 54 -14.05 4.05 7.09
CA MET A 54 -13.85 4.28 8.50
C MET A 54 -15.13 4.73 9.17
N ALA A 55 -15.23 4.50 10.48
CA ALA A 55 -16.42 4.88 11.26
C ALA A 55 -16.67 6.38 11.25
N ASP A 56 -15.62 7.20 11.08
CA ASP A 56 -15.74 8.66 11.01
C ASP A 56 -16.20 9.18 9.64
N GLY A 57 -16.47 8.29 8.69
CA GLY A 57 -16.89 8.64 7.34
C GLY A 57 -15.76 8.77 6.33
N GLY A 58 -14.50 8.71 6.78
CA GLY A 58 -13.35 8.72 5.88
C GLY A 58 -13.20 7.42 5.12
N ARG A 59 -12.65 7.50 3.91
CA ARG A 59 -12.42 6.32 3.08
C ARG A 59 -10.98 6.29 2.59
N TYR A 60 -10.31 5.16 2.81
CA TYR A 60 -9.05 4.83 2.15
C TYR A 60 -9.35 4.08 0.87
N HIS A 61 -8.72 4.51 -0.21
CA HIS A 61 -8.79 3.82 -1.50
C HIS A 61 -7.37 3.46 -1.90
N ILE A 62 -7.09 2.17 -2.02
CA ILE A 62 -5.74 1.65 -2.28
C ILE A 62 -5.81 0.73 -3.48
N ASN A 63 -5.09 1.05 -4.55
CA ASN A 63 -5.18 0.23 -5.75
C ASN A 63 -3.81 -0.11 -6.34
N LYS A 64 -3.75 -1.29 -6.92
CA LYS A 64 -2.63 -1.72 -7.73
C LYS A 64 -2.65 -0.97 -9.06
N HIS A 65 -1.53 -0.31 -9.40
CA HIS A 65 -1.37 0.40 -10.66
C HIS A 65 -0.28 -0.27 -11.49
N ALA A 66 -0.67 -1.21 -12.35
CA ALA A 66 0.24 -2.04 -13.11
C ALA A 66 1.13 -1.25 -14.10
N PRO A 67 0.62 -0.25 -14.84
CA PRO A 67 1.45 0.47 -15.80
C PRO A 67 2.71 1.09 -15.19
N ASN A 68 2.61 1.62 -13.97
CA ASN A 68 3.74 2.23 -13.27
C ASN A 68 4.39 1.31 -12.24
N GLN A 69 3.87 0.10 -12.06
CA GLN A 69 4.32 -0.83 -11.02
C GLN A 69 4.31 -0.17 -9.64
N GLN A 70 3.19 0.42 -9.29
CA GLN A 70 3.00 1.15 -8.04
C GLN A 70 1.71 0.73 -7.36
N ILE A 71 1.64 1.00 -6.07
CA ILE A 71 0.39 1.02 -5.31
C ILE A 71 0.03 2.48 -5.10
N TRP A 72 -1.18 2.86 -5.49
CA TRP A 72 -1.69 4.21 -5.34
C TRP A 72 -2.67 4.26 -4.18
N LEU A 73 -2.49 5.24 -3.31
CA LEU A 73 -3.31 5.44 -2.13
C LEU A 73 -3.99 6.80 -2.19
N SER A 74 -5.29 6.82 -1.91
CA SER A 74 -6.02 8.03 -1.59
C SER A 74 -6.41 7.96 -0.12
N SER A 75 -5.83 8.83 0.69
CA SER A 75 -6.08 8.90 2.13
C SER A 75 -7.06 10.01 2.45
N PRO A 76 -8.04 9.79 3.37
CA PRO A 76 -8.92 10.87 3.83
C PRO A 76 -8.20 11.88 4.72
N LYS A 77 -6.98 11.59 5.14
CA LYS A 77 -6.17 12.44 6.02
C LYS A 77 -5.08 13.20 5.29
N SER A 78 -4.35 12.52 4.39
CA SER A 78 -3.14 13.09 3.77
C SER A 78 -3.20 13.16 2.24
N GLY A 79 -4.28 12.72 1.61
CA GLY A 79 -4.45 12.82 0.16
C GLY A 79 -3.79 11.69 -0.61
N ALA A 80 -3.27 12.02 -1.80
CA ALA A 80 -2.80 11.03 -2.75
C ALA A 80 -1.32 10.70 -2.54
N TRP A 81 -1.01 9.39 -2.60
CA TRP A 81 0.34 8.84 -2.48
C TRP A 81 0.56 7.76 -3.51
N HIS A 82 1.80 7.65 -3.98
CA HIS A 82 2.23 6.56 -4.87
C HIS A 82 3.41 5.83 -4.21
N PHE A 83 3.33 4.50 -4.14
CA PHE A 83 4.37 3.69 -3.50
C PHE A 83 4.93 2.68 -4.50
N ALA A 84 6.23 2.49 -4.46
CA ALA A 84 6.94 1.50 -5.28
C ALA A 84 7.73 0.55 -4.39
N CYS A 85 7.88 -0.69 -4.86
CA CYS A 85 8.66 -1.73 -4.20
C CYS A 85 9.84 -2.09 -5.10
N SER A 86 11.05 -2.01 -4.58
CA SER A 86 12.27 -2.20 -5.37
C SER A 86 12.60 -3.68 -5.61
N ALA A 87 12.17 -4.56 -4.71
CA ALA A 87 12.48 -5.99 -4.78
C ALA A 87 11.55 -6.76 -3.85
N PRO A 88 11.38 -8.09 -4.06
CA PRO A 88 10.66 -8.93 -3.11
C PRO A 88 11.22 -8.75 -1.69
N GLY A 89 10.33 -8.53 -0.73
CA GLY A 89 10.70 -8.33 0.67
C GLY A 89 11.07 -6.89 1.04
N ALA A 90 11.23 -6.01 0.06
CA ALA A 90 11.49 -4.59 0.32
C ALA A 90 10.17 -3.87 0.66
N PRO A 91 10.23 -2.77 1.43
CA PRO A 91 9.03 -2.01 1.73
C PRO A 91 8.49 -1.29 0.49
N TRP A 92 7.19 -0.97 0.54
CA TRP A 92 6.56 -0.10 -0.45
C TRP A 92 6.80 1.35 -0.02
N VAL A 93 7.64 2.05 -0.76
CA VAL A 93 8.15 3.37 -0.38
C VAL A 93 7.56 4.44 -1.28
N SER A 94 7.22 5.58 -0.70
CA SER A 94 6.67 6.72 -1.44
C SER A 94 7.64 7.20 -2.52
N THR A 95 7.10 7.49 -3.70
CA THR A 95 7.89 7.99 -4.82
C THR A 95 8.30 9.45 -4.65
N ARG A 96 7.70 10.18 -3.70
CA ARG A 96 8.03 11.58 -3.41
C ARG A 96 8.71 11.79 -2.07
N ASP A 97 8.70 10.78 -1.20
CA ASP A 97 9.28 10.85 0.14
C ASP A 97 9.81 9.48 0.53
N ALA A 98 11.11 9.28 0.35
CA ALA A 98 11.77 8.00 0.56
C ALA A 98 11.74 7.52 2.01
N ASP A 99 11.42 8.39 2.96
CA ASP A 99 11.32 8.03 4.37
C ASP A 99 9.92 7.54 4.77
N THR A 100 8.95 7.59 3.85
CA THR A 100 7.58 7.17 4.10
C THR A 100 7.28 5.88 3.37
N SER A 101 6.89 4.84 4.13
CA SER A 101 6.39 3.58 3.57
C SER A 101 4.88 3.48 3.71
N LEU A 102 4.28 2.67 2.87
CA LEU A 102 2.83 2.41 2.89
C LEU A 102 2.39 1.86 4.25
N GLY A 103 3.13 0.90 4.78
CA GLY A 103 2.81 0.30 6.07
C GLY A 103 2.86 1.29 7.22
N GLU A 104 3.90 2.13 7.27
CA GLU A 104 4.03 3.13 8.32
C GLU A 104 2.96 4.22 8.23
N LEU A 105 2.66 4.67 7.02
CA LEU A 105 1.63 5.70 6.81
C LEU A 105 0.27 5.21 7.28
N LEU A 106 -0.13 4.00 6.88
CA LEU A 106 -1.41 3.43 7.30
C LEU A 106 -1.44 3.17 8.81
N ARG A 107 -0.35 2.65 9.39
CA ARG A 107 -0.25 2.44 10.83
C ARG A 107 -0.48 3.74 11.59
N ASP A 108 0.20 4.79 11.18
CA ASP A 108 0.16 6.08 11.90
C ASP A 108 -1.20 6.76 11.74
N GLU A 109 -1.73 6.81 10.54
CA GLU A 109 -3.03 7.47 10.29
C GLU A 109 -4.20 6.72 10.91
N ILE A 110 -4.27 5.42 10.70
CA ILE A 110 -5.34 4.62 11.28
C ILE A 110 -5.21 4.54 12.79
N GLY A 111 -3.98 4.45 13.29
CA GLY A 111 -3.72 4.48 14.73
C GLY A 111 -4.18 5.77 15.38
N ALA A 112 -3.91 6.91 14.75
CA ALA A 112 -4.36 8.22 15.27
C ALA A 112 -5.89 8.34 15.25
N ALA A 113 -6.55 7.75 14.24
CA ALA A 113 -8.01 7.82 14.10
C ALA A 113 -8.76 6.86 15.02
N THR A 114 -8.18 5.70 15.33
CA THR A 114 -8.89 4.61 16.00
C THR A 114 -8.31 4.19 17.33
N GLY A 115 -7.06 4.57 17.62
CA GLY A 115 -6.30 4.06 18.76
C GLY A 115 -5.72 2.67 18.54
N VAL A 116 -5.91 2.09 17.37
CA VAL A 116 -5.41 0.75 17.03
C VAL A 116 -4.30 0.88 15.99
N TYR A 117 -3.07 0.51 16.36
CA TYR A 117 -1.91 0.60 15.50
C TYR A 117 -1.68 -0.75 14.82
N LEU A 118 -1.81 -0.77 13.49
CA LEU A 118 -1.64 -1.98 12.70
C LEU A 118 -0.16 -2.37 12.62
N GLU A 119 0.11 -3.67 12.61
CA GLU A 119 1.44 -4.20 12.31
C GLU A 119 1.42 -4.73 10.89
N LEU A 120 2.12 -4.06 9.99
CA LEU A 120 2.18 -4.37 8.58
C LEU A 120 3.64 -4.58 8.16
N THR A 121 3.87 -5.56 7.29
CA THR A 121 5.21 -5.90 6.81
C THR A 121 5.56 -5.22 5.48
N LEU A 122 4.91 -4.11 5.18
CA LEU A 122 5.00 -3.40 3.89
C LEU A 122 6.01 -2.28 3.92
#